data_4ff0237dca5244a16d69e00f8c0adda3
#
_entry.id   4ff0237dca5244a16d69e00f8c0adda3
#
_cell.length_a   1.000
_cell.length_b   1.000
_cell.length_c   1.000
_cell.angle_alpha   90.00
_cell.angle_beta   90.00
_cell.angle_gamma   90.00
#
_symmetry.space_group_name_H-M   'P 1'
#
loop_
_entity.id
_entity.type
_entity.pdbx_description
1 polymer ?
#
loop_
_entity_poly.entity_id
_entity_poly.type
_entity_poly.pdbx_seq_one_letter_code
_entity_poly.pdbx_strand_id
1 'polypeptide(L)'
;MKNLIVIPARMKSSRLPGKPLKKINGKELILRVLNACEPLSSKNTKIIVATDEKKIFKKVNFLNFNSIMTSKICRTGTDRVAEVAKKIKADIYINVQGDEPLVNYKDIQKIINAKKKYPEHVICGY
;
A
#
# COMPACT_ATOMS: atom_id res chain seq x y z
N MET A 1 8.90 1.42 17.45
CA MET A 1 7.94 0.52 16.80
C MET A 1 7.98 0.73 15.29
N LYS A 2 8.16 -0.35 14.54
CA LYS A 2 8.25 -0.27 13.08
C LYS A 2 6.88 -0.44 12.45
N ASN A 3 6.51 0.51 11.59
CA ASN A 3 5.26 0.49 10.84
C ASN A 3 5.57 0.28 9.36
N LEU A 4 4.83 -0.60 8.71
CA LEU A 4 4.95 -0.81 7.27
C LEU A 4 3.59 -0.56 6.62
N ILE A 5 3.54 0.46 5.77
CA ILE A 5 2.37 0.74 4.94
C ILE A 5 2.53 -0.07 3.66
N VAL A 6 1.65 -1.04 3.47
CA VAL A 6 1.64 -1.90 2.29
C VAL A 6 0.51 -1.47 1.38
N ILE A 7 0.85 -1.17 0.14
CA ILE A 7 -0.11 -0.74 -0.88
C ILE A 7 -0.24 -1.86 -1.90
N PRO A 8 -1.24 -2.74 -1.76
CA PRO A 8 -1.49 -3.77 -2.77
C PRO A 8 -1.95 -3.13 -4.07
N ALA A 9 -1.36 -3.54 -5.19
CA ALA A 9 -1.72 -3.03 -6.50
C ALA A 9 -1.66 -4.14 -7.53
N ARG A 10 -2.67 -4.23 -8.38
CA ARG A 10 -2.72 -5.24 -9.45
C ARG A 10 -3.35 -4.64 -10.70
N MET A 11 -2.92 -5.15 -11.86
CA MET A 11 -3.45 -4.71 -13.16
C MET A 11 -4.84 -5.23 -13.45
N LYS A 12 -5.12 -6.45 -13.01
CA LYS A 12 -6.43 -7.09 -13.25
C LYS A 12 -7.42 -6.65 -12.18
N SER A 13 -8.33 -5.77 -12.55
CA SER A 13 -9.50 -5.49 -11.75
C SER A 13 -10.73 -5.83 -12.59
N SER A 14 -11.81 -6.24 -11.94
CA SER A 14 -13.04 -6.63 -12.62
C SER A 14 -13.67 -5.47 -13.40
N ARG A 15 -13.38 -4.23 -13.03
CA ARG A 15 -14.04 -3.03 -13.59
C ARG A 15 -13.15 -2.24 -14.52
N LEU A 16 -11.87 -2.10 -14.21
CA LEU A 16 -10.97 -1.25 -14.96
C LEU A 16 -9.57 -1.84 -14.96
N PRO A 17 -9.23 -2.68 -15.94
CA PRO A 17 -7.88 -3.24 -16.07
C PRO A 17 -6.83 -2.14 -16.15
N GLY A 18 -5.73 -2.33 -15.44
CA GLY A 18 -4.63 -1.36 -15.44
C GLY A 18 -4.90 -0.11 -14.60
N LYS A 19 -5.92 -0.12 -13.75
CA LYS A 19 -6.33 1.04 -12.94
C LYS A 19 -5.19 1.71 -12.17
N PRO A 20 -4.28 0.98 -11.50
CA PRO A 20 -3.20 1.64 -10.75
C PRO A 20 -2.28 2.51 -11.61
N LEU A 21 -2.12 2.20 -12.89
CA LEU A 21 -1.27 2.96 -13.80
C LEU A 21 -2.05 3.97 -14.63
N LYS A 22 -3.36 4.05 -14.51
CA LYS A 22 -4.17 5.04 -15.19
C LYS A 22 -3.88 6.43 -14.64
N LYS A 23 -3.73 7.39 -15.55
CA LYS A 23 -3.49 8.78 -15.16
C LYS A 23 -4.80 9.53 -14.97
N ILE A 24 -4.89 10.24 -13.87
CA ILE A 24 -5.98 11.16 -13.58
C ILE A 24 -5.33 12.53 -13.38
N ASN A 25 -5.67 13.47 -14.23
CA ASN A 25 -5.06 14.81 -14.24
C ASN A 25 -3.52 14.74 -14.27
N GLY A 26 -2.98 13.89 -15.16
CA GLY A 26 -1.55 13.80 -15.41
C GLY A 26 -0.75 12.93 -14.45
N LYS A 27 -1.37 12.37 -13.41
CA LYS A 27 -0.68 11.49 -12.46
C LYS A 27 -1.33 10.12 -12.41
N GLU A 28 -0.51 9.07 -12.38
CA GLU A 28 -0.98 7.70 -12.19
C GLU A 28 -1.70 7.58 -10.85
N LEU A 29 -2.74 6.76 -10.80
CA LEU A 29 -3.52 6.53 -9.59
C LEU A 29 -2.63 6.03 -8.44
N ILE A 30 -1.72 5.09 -8.73
CA ILE A 30 -0.78 4.58 -7.72
C ILE A 30 0.13 5.70 -7.16
N LEU A 31 0.55 6.64 -8.00
CA LEU A 31 1.37 7.76 -7.54
C LEU A 31 0.59 8.67 -6.60
N ARG A 32 -0.69 8.88 -6.85
CA ARG A 32 -1.55 9.67 -5.95
C ARG A 32 -1.67 9.03 -4.58
N VAL A 33 -1.81 7.70 -4.53
CA VAL A 33 -1.85 6.96 -3.27
C VAL A 33 -0.51 7.07 -2.55
N LEU A 34 0.60 6.89 -3.26
CA LEU A 34 1.94 7.02 -2.70
C LEU A 34 2.19 8.42 -2.13
N ASN A 35 1.81 9.46 -2.87
CA ASN A 35 1.95 10.84 -2.41
C ASN A 35 1.09 11.11 -1.17
N ALA A 36 -0.08 10.51 -1.09
CA ALA A 36 -0.95 10.67 0.07
C ALA A 36 -0.35 10.03 1.33
N CYS A 37 0.41 8.95 1.18
CA CYS A 37 1.06 8.27 2.30
C CYS A 37 2.42 8.86 2.66
N GLU A 38 3.07 9.56 1.74
CA GLU A 38 4.45 10.04 1.88
C GLU A 38 4.69 10.87 3.15
N PRO A 39 3.76 11.75 3.59
CA PRO A 39 3.96 12.50 4.84
C PRO A 39 4.17 11.63 6.08
N LEU A 40 3.75 10.35 6.03
CA LEU A 40 3.94 9.40 7.14
C LEU A 40 5.30 8.71 7.09
N SER A 41 6.04 8.82 5.98
CA SER A 41 7.34 8.19 5.84
C SER A 41 8.32 8.78 6.84
N SER A 42 9.00 7.91 7.58
CA SER A 42 9.94 8.32 8.61
C SER A 42 10.93 7.20 8.87
N LYS A 43 11.79 7.40 9.86
CA LYS A 43 12.72 6.36 10.30
C LYS A 43 12.00 5.07 10.72
N ASN A 44 10.81 5.20 11.31
CA ASN A 44 10.04 4.08 11.84
C ASN A 44 8.88 3.65 10.96
N THR A 45 8.55 4.40 9.92
CA THR A 45 7.43 4.12 9.03
C THR A 45 7.91 4.06 7.60
N LYS A 46 7.77 2.89 6.97
CA LYS A 46 8.15 2.67 5.58
C LYS A 46 6.91 2.41 4.75
N ILE A 47 7.01 2.71 3.45
CA ILE A 47 5.92 2.53 2.48
C ILE A 47 6.43 1.62 1.39
N ILE A 48 5.64 0.60 1.03
CA ILE A 48 6.00 -0.32 -0.04
C ILE A 48 4.76 -0.70 -0.85
N VAL A 49 4.92 -0.74 -2.17
CA VAL A 49 3.88 -1.25 -3.07
C VAL A 49 4.12 -2.74 -3.27
N ALA A 50 3.08 -3.53 -3.08
CA ALA A 50 3.13 -4.97 -3.29
C ALA A 50 2.31 -5.34 -4.51
N THR A 51 2.92 -5.97 -5.49
CA THR A 51 2.28 -6.28 -6.77
C THR A 51 2.82 -7.58 -7.36
N ASP A 52 2.00 -8.23 -8.18
CA ASP A 52 2.42 -9.39 -8.97
C ASP A 52 2.70 -8.98 -10.43
N GLU A 53 2.69 -7.70 -10.73
CA GLU A 53 2.80 -7.19 -12.09
C GLU A 53 4.07 -6.37 -12.29
N LYS A 54 4.92 -6.81 -13.23
CA LYS A 54 6.20 -6.14 -13.51
C LYS A 54 6.05 -4.68 -13.91
N LYS A 55 4.98 -4.33 -14.63
CA LYS A 55 4.75 -2.94 -15.06
C LYS A 55 4.58 -2.01 -13.88
N ILE A 56 3.82 -2.45 -12.88
CA ILE A 56 3.62 -1.67 -11.65
C ILE A 56 4.93 -1.60 -10.87
N PHE A 57 5.62 -2.73 -10.71
CA PHE A 57 6.90 -2.81 -10.01
C PHE A 57 7.91 -1.83 -10.59
N LYS A 58 8.09 -1.87 -11.90
CA LYS A 58 9.04 -0.98 -12.60
C LYS A 58 8.63 0.48 -12.47
N LYS A 59 7.35 0.79 -12.61
CA LYS A 59 6.85 2.17 -12.53
C LYS A 59 7.06 2.76 -11.15
N VAL A 60 6.76 2.00 -10.11
CA VAL A 60 6.95 2.43 -8.72
C VAL A 60 8.42 2.72 -8.44
N ASN A 61 9.31 1.83 -8.87
CA ASN A 61 10.75 2.04 -8.71
C ASN A 61 11.24 3.26 -9.51
N PHE A 62 10.73 3.44 -10.72
CA PHE A 62 11.04 4.62 -11.53
C PHE A 62 10.64 5.92 -10.84
N LEU A 63 9.54 5.90 -10.09
CA LEU A 63 9.05 7.05 -9.33
C LEU A 63 9.77 7.23 -7.99
N ASN A 64 10.83 6.46 -7.73
CA ASN A 64 11.65 6.51 -6.52
C ASN A 64 10.90 6.07 -5.25
N PHE A 65 9.96 5.16 -5.41
CA PHE A 65 9.30 4.50 -4.29
C PHE A 65 9.69 3.02 -4.24
N ASN A 66 9.48 2.39 -3.11
CA ASN A 66 9.81 0.97 -2.92
C ASN A 66 8.67 0.07 -3.39
N SER A 67 9.03 -1.06 -3.98
CA SER A 67 8.07 -2.07 -4.38
C SER A 67 8.62 -3.47 -4.13
N ILE A 68 7.71 -4.43 -4.02
CA ILE A 68 8.04 -5.84 -3.85
C ILE A 68 7.12 -6.68 -4.73
N MET A 69 7.69 -7.69 -5.36
CA MET A 69 6.90 -8.65 -6.13
C MET A 69 6.28 -9.68 -5.21
N THR A 70 5.00 -9.95 -5.42
CA THR A 70 4.23 -10.94 -4.67
C THR A 70 3.64 -11.98 -5.61
N SER A 71 3.11 -13.05 -5.05
CA SER A 71 2.56 -14.16 -5.81
C SER A 71 1.28 -13.77 -6.57
N LYS A 72 1.10 -14.36 -7.76
CA LYS A 72 -0.13 -14.20 -8.53
C LYS A 72 -1.33 -14.93 -7.93
N ILE A 73 -1.10 -15.83 -6.97
CA ILE A 73 -2.19 -16.54 -6.32
C ILE A 73 -2.92 -15.72 -5.24
N CYS A 74 -2.39 -14.56 -4.87
CA CYS A 74 -3.08 -13.68 -3.95
C CYS A 74 -4.40 -13.19 -4.55
N ARG A 75 -5.51 -13.49 -3.88
CA ARG A 75 -6.85 -13.13 -4.37
C ARG A 75 -7.30 -11.75 -3.89
N THR A 76 -6.81 -11.33 -2.73
CA THR A 76 -7.21 -10.06 -2.11
C THR A 76 -5.99 -9.24 -1.75
N GLY A 77 -6.22 -7.95 -1.46
CA GLY A 77 -5.18 -7.08 -0.91
C GLY A 77 -4.66 -7.59 0.42
N THR A 78 -5.54 -8.15 1.24
CA THR A 78 -5.18 -8.72 2.54
C THR A 78 -4.24 -9.92 2.39
N ASP A 79 -4.49 -10.80 1.42
CA ASP A 79 -3.60 -11.93 1.12
C ASP A 79 -2.21 -11.42 0.75
N ARG A 80 -2.16 -10.34 -0.02
CA ARG A 80 -0.91 -9.75 -0.49
C ARG A 80 -0.12 -9.12 0.66
N VAL A 81 -0.82 -8.44 1.56
CA VAL A 81 -0.20 -7.89 2.78
C VAL A 81 0.36 -9.04 3.64
N ALA A 82 -0.37 -10.14 3.76
CA ALA A 82 0.09 -11.29 4.51
C ALA A 82 1.39 -11.88 3.92
N GLU A 83 1.50 -11.94 2.59
CA GLU A 83 2.72 -12.40 1.94
C GLU A 83 3.90 -11.47 2.23
N VAL A 84 3.67 -10.16 2.18
CA VAL A 84 4.69 -9.16 2.51
C VAL A 84 5.13 -9.32 3.96
N ALA A 85 4.19 -9.57 4.87
CA ALA A 85 4.50 -9.75 6.29
C ALA A 85 5.42 -10.95 6.56
N LYS A 86 5.37 -11.97 5.71
CA LYS A 86 6.29 -13.11 5.79
C LYS A 86 7.70 -12.75 5.33
N LYS A 87 7.85 -11.76 4.47
CA LYS A 87 9.12 -11.36 3.87
C LYS A 87 9.76 -10.18 4.57
N ILE A 88 8.97 -9.27 5.09
CA ILE A 88 9.44 -8.03 5.72
C ILE A 88 8.80 -7.93 7.11
N LYS A 89 9.64 -7.92 8.14
CA LYS A 89 9.14 -7.82 9.51
C LYS A 89 8.86 -6.37 9.90
N ALA A 90 7.71 -6.17 10.52
CA ALA A 90 7.32 -4.90 11.12
C ALA A 90 6.41 -5.20 12.32
N ASP A 91 6.21 -4.20 13.15
CA ASP A 91 5.30 -4.35 14.30
C ASP A 91 3.85 -4.13 13.90
N ILE A 92 3.62 -3.23 12.95
CA ILE A 92 2.29 -2.91 12.44
C ILE A 92 2.33 -2.91 10.91
N TYR A 93 1.37 -3.58 10.31
CA TYR A 93 1.16 -3.57 8.85
C TYR A 93 -0.13 -2.85 8.57
N ILE A 94 -0.07 -1.82 7.72
CA ILE A 94 -1.22 -1.03 7.32
C ILE A 94 -1.52 -1.30 5.85
N ASN A 95 -2.74 -1.77 5.56
CA ASN A 95 -3.19 -2.05 4.21
C ASN A 95 -3.86 -0.82 3.63
N VAL A 96 -3.26 -0.22 2.60
CA VAL A 96 -3.82 0.92 1.87
C VAL A 96 -3.98 0.50 0.42
N GLN A 97 -5.22 0.48 -0.08
CA GLN A 97 -5.48 0.03 -1.45
C GLN A 97 -4.85 0.97 -2.48
N GLY A 98 -4.19 0.39 -3.47
CA GLY A 98 -3.49 1.15 -4.53
C GLY A 98 -4.40 1.87 -5.50
N ASP A 99 -5.71 1.68 -5.39
CA ASP A 99 -6.72 2.33 -6.22
C ASP A 99 -7.61 3.29 -5.44
N GLU A 100 -7.21 3.70 -4.25
CA GLU A 100 -7.96 4.64 -3.41
C GLU A 100 -7.34 6.03 -3.48
N PRO A 101 -7.79 6.90 -4.41
CA PRO A 101 -7.16 8.21 -4.63
C PRO A 101 -7.46 9.23 -3.54
N LEU A 102 -8.49 8.98 -2.72
CA LEU A 102 -8.92 9.90 -1.67
C LEU A 102 -8.34 9.57 -0.31
N VAL A 103 -7.39 8.65 -0.25
CA VAL A 103 -6.74 8.30 1.00
C VAL A 103 -6.03 9.51 1.60
N ASN A 104 -6.13 9.68 2.91
CA ASN A 104 -5.57 10.81 3.64
C ASN A 104 -4.61 10.29 4.71
N TYR A 105 -3.40 10.83 4.76
CA TYR A 105 -2.40 10.38 5.71
C TYR A 105 -2.84 10.56 7.16
N LYS A 106 -3.68 11.56 7.44
CA LYS A 106 -4.20 11.80 8.80
C LYS A 106 -5.07 10.64 9.27
N ASP A 107 -5.87 10.06 8.37
CA ASP A 107 -6.70 8.90 8.68
C ASP A 107 -5.84 7.66 8.94
N ILE A 108 -4.79 7.49 8.15
CA ILE A 108 -3.84 6.40 8.35
C ILE A 108 -3.14 6.55 9.70
N GLN A 109 -2.74 7.77 10.07
CA GLN A 109 -2.11 8.03 11.35
C GLN A 109 -3.04 7.69 12.52
N LYS A 110 -4.34 7.97 12.39
CA LYS A 110 -5.33 7.59 13.40
C LYS A 110 -5.42 6.06 13.55
N ILE A 111 -5.35 5.34 12.44
CA ILE A 111 -5.36 3.87 12.45
C ILE A 111 -4.12 3.33 13.16
N ILE A 112 -2.95 3.89 12.87
CA ILE A 112 -1.70 3.50 13.52
C ILE A 112 -1.80 3.75 15.04
N ASN A 113 -2.28 4.93 15.44
CA ASN A 113 -2.43 5.28 16.85
C ASN A 113 -3.41 4.35 17.56
N ALA A 114 -4.52 4.02 16.91
CA ALA A 114 -5.50 3.08 17.45
C ALA A 114 -4.90 1.67 17.63
N LYS A 115 -4.09 1.22 16.66
CA LYS A 115 -3.43 -0.09 16.75
C LYS A 115 -2.42 -0.14 17.89
N LYS A 116 -1.71 0.93 18.14
CA LYS A 116 -0.78 1.03 19.28
C LYS A 116 -1.50 0.95 20.60
N LYS A 117 -2.69 1.56 20.69
CA LYS A 117 -3.52 1.55 21.91
C LYS A 117 -4.21 0.20 22.12
N TYR A 118 -4.60 -0.47 21.04
CA TYR A 118 -5.33 -1.74 21.08
C TYR A 118 -4.62 -2.77 20.18
N PRO A 119 -3.43 -3.25 20.58
CA PRO A 119 -2.59 -4.07 19.69
C PRO A 119 -3.20 -5.41 19.29
N GLU A 120 -4.13 -5.94 20.07
CA GLU A 120 -4.79 -7.21 19.77
C GLU A 120 -5.99 -7.07 18.84
N HIS A 121 -6.40 -5.83 18.52
CA HIS A 121 -7.55 -5.60 17.67
C HIS A 121 -7.13 -5.40 16.21
N VAL A 122 -7.97 -5.84 15.29
CA VAL A 122 -7.86 -5.45 13.89
C VAL A 122 -8.56 -4.11 13.76
N ILE A 123 -7.81 -3.08 13.33
CA ILE A 123 -8.34 -1.73 13.21
C ILE A 123 -8.67 -1.48 11.75
N CYS A 124 -9.90 -1.09 11.48
CA CYS A 124 -10.37 -0.75 10.14
C CYS A 124 -10.68 0.74 10.05
N GLY A 125 -10.28 1.34 8.93
CA GLY A 125 -10.60 2.72 8.59
C GLY A 125 -11.00 2.80 7.13
N TYR A 126 -11.57 3.92 6.75
CA TYR A 126 -11.99 4.17 5.36
C TYR A 126 -11.91 5.63 5.02
#